data_f3d135b481e7fb88491f426e11e83fbe
#
_entry.id   f3d135b481e7fb88491f426e11e83fbe
#
_cell.length_a   1.000
_cell.length_b   1.000
_cell.length_c   1.000
_cell.angle_alpha   90.00
_cell.angle_beta   90.00
_cell.angle_gamma   90.00
#
_symmetry.space_group_name_H-M   'P 1'
#
loop_
_entity.id
_entity.type
_entity.pdbx_description
1 polymer ?
#
loop_
_entity_poly.entity_id
_entity_poly.type
_entity_poly.pdbx_seq_one_letter_code
_entity_poly.pdbx_strand_id
1 'polypeptide(L)'
;VIGSHARPYVVEIQAAGGAVLIFGADHTKDPEDPQIERIRELWDAFAPTVALCESRLGILFPGLMDPVKTFSEPGAVYRLARRDRIPAWTWEPGTETRMAALLRQPFTPEQIALRVVLGPYFSNRRFGRPDNPEGMVAETVRKRGNWPGIEGILESVEDVDAAWRRHFPEGPDWREVSDEYGLPGFLAGIDDNLARDEHFAQVVIDLVRKGERVFAVAGVSHAVKLEPTLHAVLAP
;
A
#
# COMPACT_ATOMS: atom_id res chain seq x y z
N VAL A 1 2.87 1.84 -18.39
CA VAL A 1 2.36 3.18 -18.06
C VAL A 1 2.94 3.67 -16.75
N ILE A 2 2.82 2.91 -15.64
CA ILE A 2 3.34 3.32 -14.31
C ILE A 2 4.86 3.57 -14.33
N GLY A 3 5.63 2.81 -15.11
CA GLY A 3 7.08 2.97 -15.23
C GLY A 3 7.56 4.20 -16.00
N SER A 4 6.65 4.96 -16.65
CA SER A 4 6.99 6.16 -17.41
C SER A 4 6.85 7.47 -16.62
N HIS A 5 6.38 7.42 -15.39
CA HIS A 5 6.17 8.60 -14.54
C HIS A 5 7.41 8.93 -13.72
N ALA A 6 7.58 10.23 -13.42
CA ALA A 6 8.60 10.70 -12.50
C ALA A 6 8.43 10.08 -11.11
N ARG A 7 9.53 9.93 -10.37
CA ARG A 7 9.54 9.45 -9.01
C ARG A 7 10.37 10.41 -8.15
N PRO A 8 9.79 10.96 -7.10
CA PRO A 8 8.39 10.83 -6.65
C PRO A 8 7.39 11.48 -7.64
N TYR A 9 6.11 11.11 -7.53
CA TYR A 9 5.03 11.64 -8.34
C TYR A 9 4.05 12.45 -7.48
N VAL A 10 3.83 13.72 -7.83
CA VAL A 10 3.01 14.62 -7.01
C VAL A 10 1.76 15.01 -7.79
N VAL A 11 0.60 14.81 -7.18
CA VAL A 11 -0.71 15.24 -7.69
C VAL A 11 -1.26 16.31 -6.74
N GLU A 12 -1.59 17.49 -7.27
CA GLU A 12 -2.27 18.53 -6.50
C GLU A 12 -3.54 18.97 -7.24
N ILE A 13 -4.67 18.94 -6.53
CA ILE A 13 -5.98 19.33 -7.07
C ILE A 13 -6.64 20.30 -6.08
N GLN A 14 -7.01 21.48 -6.59
CA GLN A 14 -7.83 22.45 -5.89
C GLN A 14 -9.30 22.22 -6.25
N ALA A 15 -10.18 22.16 -5.27
CA ALA A 15 -11.63 22.04 -5.44
C ALA A 15 -12.35 23.23 -4.83
N ALA A 16 -13.65 23.41 -5.10
CA ALA A 16 -14.42 24.56 -4.64
C ALA A 16 -14.46 24.77 -3.11
N GLY A 17 -14.20 23.75 -2.31
CA GLY A 17 -14.26 23.82 -0.85
C GLY A 17 -13.01 23.33 -0.12
N GLY A 18 -12.17 22.53 -0.77
CA GLY A 18 -10.99 21.90 -0.19
C GLY A 18 -9.91 21.65 -1.22
N ALA A 19 -8.89 20.88 -0.83
CA ALA A 19 -7.80 20.55 -1.74
C ALA A 19 -7.22 19.17 -1.41
N VAL A 20 -6.53 18.55 -2.36
CA VAL A 20 -5.72 17.37 -2.09
C VAL A 20 -4.33 17.53 -2.70
N LEU A 21 -3.31 17.09 -1.95
CA LEU A 21 -1.97 16.84 -2.43
C LEU A 21 -1.63 15.38 -2.12
N ILE A 22 -1.38 14.59 -3.17
CA ILE A 22 -0.91 13.20 -3.02
C ILE A 22 0.58 13.16 -3.37
N PHE A 23 1.39 12.72 -2.43
CA PHE A 23 2.79 12.42 -2.65
C PHE A 23 2.96 10.93 -2.96
N GLY A 24 3.14 10.60 -4.22
CA GLY A 24 3.46 9.26 -4.71
C GLY A 24 4.94 8.96 -4.52
N ALA A 25 5.27 8.23 -3.48
CA ALA A 25 6.64 7.95 -3.06
C ALA A 25 7.27 6.78 -3.82
N ASP A 26 8.57 6.83 -3.98
CA ASP A 26 9.41 5.67 -4.27
C ASP A 26 9.95 5.17 -2.92
N HIS A 27 9.36 4.09 -2.39
CA HIS A 27 9.50 3.71 -0.98
C HIS A 27 10.95 3.65 -0.49
N THR A 28 11.22 4.39 0.59
CA THR A 28 12.53 4.43 1.25
C THR A 28 12.40 4.30 2.77
N LYS A 29 13.44 3.79 3.40
CA LYS A 29 13.64 3.81 4.86
C LYS A 29 14.83 4.66 5.26
N ASP A 30 15.41 5.38 4.30
CA ASP A 30 16.51 6.30 4.54
C ASP A 30 15.95 7.69 4.92
N PRO A 31 16.19 8.18 6.15
CA PRO A 31 15.79 9.51 6.56
C PRO A 31 16.44 10.64 5.77
N GLU A 32 17.60 10.38 5.13
CA GLU A 32 18.36 11.35 4.34
C GLU A 32 17.95 11.32 2.85
N ASP A 33 17.01 10.45 2.46
CA ASP A 33 16.48 10.42 1.10
C ASP A 33 15.87 11.79 0.75
N PRO A 34 16.22 12.38 -0.41
CA PRO A 34 15.69 13.68 -0.82
C PRO A 34 14.16 13.79 -0.84
N GLN A 35 13.45 12.66 -0.99
CA GLN A 35 11.99 12.63 -0.92
C GLN A 35 11.46 13.09 0.45
N ILE A 36 12.18 12.78 1.54
CA ILE A 36 11.76 13.14 2.91
C ILE A 36 11.78 14.65 3.08
N GLU A 37 12.81 15.32 2.59
CA GLU A 37 12.86 16.78 2.58
C GLU A 37 11.77 17.36 1.67
N ARG A 38 11.56 16.77 0.49
CA ARG A 38 10.51 17.21 -0.44
C ARG A 38 9.10 17.08 0.16
N ILE A 39 8.83 16.02 0.91
CA ILE A 39 7.57 15.88 1.68
C ILE A 39 7.40 17.05 2.65
N ARG A 40 8.45 17.43 3.38
CA ARG A 40 8.41 18.54 4.33
C ARG A 40 8.12 19.88 3.65
N GLU A 41 8.82 20.18 2.56
CA GLU A 41 8.61 21.41 1.79
C GLU A 41 7.16 21.51 1.28
N LEU A 42 6.65 20.44 0.67
CA LEU A 42 5.28 20.39 0.14
C LEU A 42 4.25 20.48 1.27
N TRP A 43 4.50 19.84 2.40
CA TRP A 43 3.64 19.91 3.57
C TRP A 43 3.52 21.34 4.10
N ASP A 44 4.65 22.03 4.29
CA ASP A 44 4.68 23.39 4.82
C ASP A 44 4.02 24.39 3.84
N ALA A 45 4.24 24.22 2.53
CA ALA A 45 3.61 25.03 1.48
C ALA A 45 2.11 24.76 1.32
N PHE A 46 1.69 23.51 1.40
CA PHE A 46 0.30 23.10 1.24
C PHE A 46 -0.55 23.42 2.48
N ALA A 47 0.03 23.45 3.67
CA ALA A 47 -0.65 23.69 4.95
C ALA A 47 -1.91 22.80 5.12
N PRO A 48 -1.76 21.47 5.25
CA PRO A 48 -2.89 20.55 5.33
C PRO A 48 -3.69 20.67 6.62
N THR A 49 -4.95 20.25 6.58
CA THR A 49 -5.83 20.12 7.75
C THR A 49 -5.99 18.67 8.20
N VAL A 50 -5.67 17.72 7.31
CA VAL A 50 -5.68 16.27 7.59
C VAL A 50 -4.61 15.56 6.78
N ALA A 51 -4.01 14.53 7.38
CA ALA A 51 -3.03 13.66 6.75
C ALA A 51 -3.59 12.25 6.51
N LEU A 52 -3.26 11.65 5.36
CA LEU A 52 -3.56 10.26 5.03
C LEU A 52 -2.27 9.49 4.75
N CYS A 53 -2.11 8.33 5.37
CA CYS A 53 -0.92 7.49 5.27
C CYS A 53 -1.25 6.10 4.73
N GLU A 54 -0.37 5.54 3.89
CA GLU A 54 -0.54 4.21 3.29
C GLU A 54 -0.52 3.08 4.32
N SER A 55 0.06 3.25 5.47
CA SER A 55 0.20 2.17 6.45
C SER A 55 -0.66 2.42 7.68
N ARG A 56 -1.00 1.35 8.39
CA ARG A 56 -1.45 1.44 9.78
C ARG A 56 -0.23 1.77 10.64
N LEU A 57 -0.09 3.03 10.98
CA LEU A 57 1.01 3.49 11.81
C LEU A 57 0.84 2.97 13.23
N GLY A 58 1.89 2.36 13.75
CA GLY A 58 1.97 1.96 15.14
C GLY A 58 2.26 3.14 16.07
N ILE A 59 2.66 2.84 17.30
CA ILE A 59 3.04 3.86 18.27
C ILE A 59 4.44 4.39 17.91
N LEU A 60 4.56 5.72 17.76
CA LEU A 60 5.84 6.39 17.69
C LEU A 60 6.29 6.82 19.09
N PHE A 61 7.51 6.47 19.45
CA PHE A 61 8.18 6.94 20.66
C PHE A 61 9.15 8.07 20.29
N PRO A 62 8.77 9.35 20.45
CA PRO A 62 9.65 10.48 20.11
C PRO A 62 10.98 10.38 20.86
N GLY A 63 12.08 10.59 20.12
CA GLY A 63 13.45 10.49 20.68
C GLY A 63 14.02 9.07 20.84
N LEU A 64 13.21 8.03 20.68
CA LEU A 64 13.64 6.64 20.73
C LEU A 64 13.60 5.95 19.36
N MET A 65 12.75 6.44 18.44
CA MET A 65 12.56 5.84 17.13
C MET A 65 12.66 6.90 16.05
N ASP A 66 13.38 6.60 14.99
CA ASP A 66 13.27 7.37 13.75
C ASP A 66 12.02 6.91 13.01
N PRO A 67 11.06 7.82 12.72
CA PRO A 67 9.80 7.46 12.08
C PRO A 67 9.98 6.97 10.64
N VAL A 68 10.97 7.47 9.90
CA VAL A 68 11.22 7.06 8.51
C VAL A 68 11.85 5.68 8.47
N LYS A 69 12.85 5.40 9.33
CA LYS A 69 13.45 4.05 9.45
C LYS A 69 12.42 3.00 9.80
N THR A 70 11.40 3.37 10.59
CA THR A 70 10.39 2.45 11.09
C THR A 70 9.22 2.29 10.13
N PHE A 71 8.70 3.40 9.58
CA PHE A 71 7.43 3.45 8.83
C PHE A 71 7.56 4.07 7.44
N SER A 72 8.79 4.25 6.92
CA SER A 72 9.04 4.88 5.62
C SER A 72 8.47 6.32 5.55
N GLU A 73 8.05 6.78 4.38
CA GLU A 73 7.45 8.12 4.13
C GLU A 73 6.20 8.37 4.99
N PRO A 74 5.29 7.39 5.23
CA PRO A 74 4.20 7.54 6.18
C PRO A 74 4.64 7.99 7.56
N GLY A 75 5.80 7.54 8.03
CA GLY A 75 6.39 7.98 9.30
C GLY A 75 6.77 9.46 9.30
N ALA A 76 7.33 9.96 8.18
CA ALA A 76 7.64 11.39 8.03
C ALA A 76 6.36 12.24 8.08
N VAL A 77 5.34 11.86 7.31
CA VAL A 77 4.04 12.57 7.29
C VAL A 77 3.38 12.54 8.66
N TYR A 78 3.38 11.40 9.36
CA TYR A 78 2.82 11.31 10.70
C TYR A 78 3.56 12.21 11.70
N ARG A 79 4.89 12.31 11.62
CA ARG A 79 5.69 13.26 12.44
C ARG A 79 5.28 14.70 12.20
N LEU A 80 5.07 15.10 10.93
CA LEU A 80 4.62 16.44 10.57
C LEU A 80 3.21 16.72 11.09
N ALA A 81 2.28 15.77 10.92
CA ALA A 81 0.92 15.89 11.45
C ALA A 81 0.91 16.06 12.98
N ARG A 82 1.78 15.34 13.69
CA ARG A 82 1.94 15.51 15.14
C ARG A 82 2.54 16.86 15.53
N ARG A 83 3.53 17.36 14.77
CA ARG A 83 4.11 18.69 14.96
C ARG A 83 3.03 19.76 14.90
N ASP A 84 2.18 19.68 13.88
CA ASP A 84 1.17 20.69 13.58
C ASP A 84 -0.19 20.44 14.26
N ARG A 85 -0.31 19.34 15.02
CA ARG A 85 -1.51 18.92 15.77
C ARG A 85 -2.73 18.71 14.89
N ILE A 86 -2.52 18.19 13.68
CA ILE A 86 -3.61 17.80 12.79
C ILE A 86 -3.85 16.28 12.83
N PRO A 87 -5.06 15.80 12.51
CA PRO A 87 -5.35 14.38 12.46
C PRO A 87 -4.55 13.70 11.35
N ALA A 88 -4.08 12.48 11.65
CA ALA A 88 -3.45 11.60 10.67
C ALA A 88 -4.10 10.21 10.75
N TRP A 89 -4.59 9.72 9.61
CA TRP A 89 -5.28 8.45 9.50
C TRP A 89 -4.63 7.57 8.44
N THR A 90 -4.94 6.26 8.50
CA THR A 90 -4.65 5.38 7.37
C THR A 90 -5.76 5.47 6.33
N TRP A 91 -5.39 5.46 5.06
CA TRP A 91 -6.35 5.30 3.96
C TRP A 91 -6.54 3.83 3.55
N GLU A 92 -5.84 2.89 4.20
CA GLU A 92 -6.00 1.46 3.93
C GLU A 92 -7.40 0.99 4.32
N PRO A 93 -8.09 0.24 3.44
CA PRO A 93 -9.39 -0.33 3.77
C PRO A 93 -9.28 -1.37 4.89
N GLY A 94 -10.39 -1.62 5.57
CA GLY A 94 -10.52 -2.75 6.49
C GLY A 94 -10.33 -4.10 5.77
N THR A 95 -9.95 -5.13 6.54
CA THR A 95 -9.69 -6.47 5.98
C THR A 95 -10.91 -7.04 5.28
N GLU A 96 -12.11 -6.86 5.86
CA GLU A 96 -13.37 -7.32 5.27
C GLU A 96 -13.63 -6.68 3.89
N THR A 97 -13.43 -5.37 3.78
CA THR A 97 -13.62 -4.63 2.52
C THR A 97 -12.64 -5.11 1.45
N ARG A 98 -11.36 -5.26 1.83
CA ARG A 98 -10.32 -5.77 0.93
C ARG A 98 -10.63 -7.18 0.46
N MET A 99 -10.95 -8.09 1.37
CA MET A 99 -11.26 -9.48 1.03
C MET A 99 -12.53 -9.60 0.20
N ALA A 100 -13.59 -8.85 0.53
CA ALA A 100 -14.81 -8.83 -0.29
C ALA A 100 -14.53 -8.40 -1.75
N ALA A 101 -13.61 -7.47 -1.99
CA ALA A 101 -13.23 -7.08 -3.34
C ALA A 101 -12.37 -8.14 -4.05
N LEU A 102 -11.42 -8.77 -3.35
CA LEU A 102 -10.61 -9.85 -3.89
C LEU A 102 -11.46 -11.06 -4.29
N LEU A 103 -12.39 -11.47 -3.44
CA LEU A 103 -13.26 -12.63 -3.65
C LEU A 103 -14.34 -12.41 -4.74
N ARG A 104 -14.58 -11.16 -5.18
CA ARG A 104 -15.41 -10.87 -6.37
C ARG A 104 -14.68 -11.07 -7.69
N GLN A 105 -13.34 -11.15 -7.68
CA GLN A 105 -12.56 -11.40 -8.88
C GLN A 105 -12.73 -12.86 -9.35
N PRO A 106 -12.51 -13.18 -10.63
CA PRO A 106 -12.77 -14.49 -11.21
C PRO A 106 -11.69 -15.53 -10.84
N PHE A 107 -11.35 -15.63 -9.57
CA PHE A 107 -10.33 -16.54 -9.02
C PHE A 107 -10.91 -17.36 -7.88
N THR A 108 -10.36 -18.57 -7.70
CA THR A 108 -10.77 -19.44 -6.59
C THR A 108 -10.28 -18.88 -5.24
N PRO A 109 -10.95 -19.23 -4.12
CA PRO A 109 -10.47 -18.85 -2.78
C PRO A 109 -9.02 -19.29 -2.51
N GLU A 110 -8.59 -20.46 -3.01
CA GLU A 110 -7.19 -20.93 -2.88
C GLU A 110 -6.21 -20.02 -3.65
N GLN A 111 -6.57 -19.58 -4.85
CA GLN A 111 -5.75 -18.65 -5.64
C GLN A 111 -5.64 -17.28 -4.95
N ILE A 112 -6.74 -16.81 -4.38
CA ILE A 112 -6.75 -15.57 -3.57
C ILE A 112 -5.90 -15.75 -2.31
N ALA A 113 -6.02 -16.88 -1.61
CA ALA A 113 -5.21 -17.18 -0.43
C ALA A 113 -3.70 -17.17 -0.74
N LEU A 114 -3.28 -17.83 -1.84
CA LEU A 114 -1.89 -17.77 -2.30
C LEU A 114 -1.43 -16.34 -2.56
N ARG A 115 -2.24 -15.51 -3.22
CA ARG A 115 -1.91 -14.10 -3.49
C ARG A 115 -1.79 -13.30 -2.20
N VAL A 116 -2.71 -13.49 -1.25
CA VAL A 116 -2.74 -12.78 0.05
C VAL A 116 -1.56 -13.16 0.92
N VAL A 117 -1.22 -14.46 0.96
CA VAL A 117 -0.15 -14.98 1.82
C VAL A 117 1.24 -14.71 1.23
N LEU A 118 1.42 -14.93 -0.06
CA LEU A 118 2.72 -14.77 -0.73
C LEU A 118 3.00 -13.32 -1.18
N GLY A 119 1.98 -12.47 -1.33
CA GLY A 119 2.15 -11.11 -1.83
C GLY A 119 3.20 -10.28 -1.08
N PRO A 120 3.23 -10.26 0.27
CA PRO A 120 4.27 -9.56 1.02
C PRO A 120 5.68 -10.10 0.75
N TYR A 121 5.82 -11.41 0.57
CA TYR A 121 7.10 -12.02 0.21
C TYR A 121 7.54 -11.58 -1.17
N PHE A 122 6.68 -11.69 -2.19
CA PHE A 122 6.99 -11.27 -3.56
C PHE A 122 7.41 -9.81 -3.64
N SER A 123 6.63 -8.95 -2.98
CA SER A 123 6.92 -7.51 -2.94
C SER A 123 8.26 -7.21 -2.26
N ASN A 124 8.63 -7.97 -1.22
CA ASN A 124 9.88 -7.79 -0.50
C ASN A 124 11.10 -8.28 -1.29
N ARG A 125 10.91 -9.25 -2.19
CA ARG A 125 11.97 -9.80 -3.05
C ARG A 125 12.67 -8.74 -3.91
N ARG A 126 12.01 -7.63 -4.24
CA ARG A 126 12.62 -6.51 -4.96
C ARG A 126 13.79 -5.85 -4.20
N PHE A 127 13.85 -6.02 -2.88
CA PHE A 127 14.95 -5.52 -2.04
C PHE A 127 16.02 -6.58 -1.77
N GLY A 128 15.94 -7.73 -2.43
CA GLY A 128 16.81 -8.89 -2.25
C GLY A 128 16.08 -10.11 -1.69
N ARG A 129 16.77 -11.24 -1.68
CA ARG A 129 16.22 -12.47 -1.12
C ARG A 129 16.28 -12.41 0.41
N PRO A 130 15.14 -12.61 1.12
CA PRO A 130 15.16 -12.74 2.58
C PRO A 130 16.01 -13.95 3.02
N ASP A 131 16.72 -13.81 4.14
CA ASP A 131 17.53 -14.90 4.71
C ASP A 131 16.68 -16.12 5.10
N ASN A 132 15.43 -15.89 5.51
CA ASN A 132 14.49 -16.92 5.91
C ASN A 132 13.13 -16.75 5.21
N PRO A 133 13.00 -17.19 3.93
CA PRO A 133 11.75 -17.13 3.17
C PRO A 133 10.57 -17.83 3.86
N GLU A 134 10.80 -19.04 4.36
CA GLU A 134 9.78 -19.84 5.05
C GLU A 134 9.27 -19.16 6.32
N GLY A 135 10.16 -18.60 7.11
CA GLY A 135 9.79 -17.87 8.34
C GLY A 135 8.95 -16.64 8.04
N MET A 136 9.27 -15.91 6.97
CA MET A 136 8.48 -14.76 6.52
C MET A 136 7.08 -15.18 6.05
N VAL A 137 6.97 -16.26 5.27
CA VAL A 137 5.68 -16.77 4.79
C VAL A 137 4.89 -17.38 5.94
N ALA A 138 5.51 -18.13 6.87
CA ALA A 138 4.84 -18.66 8.06
C ALA A 138 4.22 -17.54 8.92
N GLU A 139 4.94 -16.42 9.07
CA GLU A 139 4.40 -15.26 9.78
C GLU A 139 3.19 -14.65 9.03
N THR A 140 3.24 -14.62 7.69
CA THR A 140 2.13 -14.11 6.89
C THR A 140 0.92 -15.05 6.93
N VAL A 141 1.12 -16.36 6.88
CA VAL A 141 0.06 -17.36 7.10
C VAL A 141 -0.61 -17.12 8.44
N ARG A 142 0.16 -17.02 9.53
CA ARG A 142 -0.38 -16.74 10.87
C ARG A 142 -1.20 -15.45 10.95
N LYS A 143 -0.79 -14.40 10.23
CA LYS A 143 -1.46 -13.08 10.24
C LYS A 143 -2.65 -12.98 9.29
N ARG A 144 -2.63 -13.70 8.18
CA ARG A 144 -3.58 -13.51 7.07
C ARG A 144 -4.31 -14.77 6.63
N GLY A 145 -3.85 -15.96 7.03
CA GLY A 145 -4.46 -17.24 6.62
C GLY A 145 -5.91 -17.40 7.06
N ASN A 146 -6.31 -16.67 8.11
CA ASN A 146 -7.68 -16.63 8.62
C ASN A 146 -8.44 -15.34 8.23
N TRP A 147 -8.05 -14.69 7.13
CA TRP A 147 -8.82 -13.57 6.63
C TRP A 147 -10.15 -14.02 6.02
N PRO A 148 -11.21 -13.16 6.04
CA PRO A 148 -12.54 -13.53 5.60
C PRO A 148 -12.59 -14.16 4.21
N GLY A 149 -13.15 -15.37 4.12
CA GLY A 149 -13.35 -16.11 2.88
C GLY A 149 -12.16 -16.94 2.40
N ILE A 150 -11.06 -16.96 3.16
CA ILE A 150 -9.90 -17.85 2.92
C ILE A 150 -9.48 -18.62 4.17
N GLU A 151 -10.32 -18.61 5.21
CA GLU A 151 -10.03 -19.27 6.49
C GLU A 151 -9.76 -20.77 6.29
N GLY A 152 -8.69 -21.26 6.88
CA GLY A 152 -8.33 -22.68 6.87
C GLY A 152 -7.85 -23.24 5.51
N ILE A 153 -7.68 -22.40 4.48
CA ILE A 153 -7.19 -22.84 3.16
C ILE A 153 -5.68 -23.05 3.18
N LEU A 154 -4.93 -22.16 3.82
CA LEU A 154 -3.48 -22.26 3.97
C LEU A 154 -3.14 -22.00 5.45
N GLU A 155 -2.82 -23.07 6.18
CA GLU A 155 -2.54 -23.04 7.61
C GLU A 155 -1.04 -23.14 7.94
N SER A 156 -0.25 -23.57 6.96
CA SER A 156 1.19 -23.79 7.09
C SER A 156 1.95 -23.44 5.80
N VAL A 157 3.28 -23.44 5.87
CA VAL A 157 4.14 -23.29 4.69
C VAL A 157 4.04 -24.53 3.79
N GLU A 158 3.83 -25.71 4.36
CA GLU A 158 3.61 -26.96 3.66
C GLU A 158 2.34 -26.90 2.79
N ASP A 159 1.25 -26.28 3.28
CA ASP A 159 0.04 -26.03 2.50
C ASP A 159 0.30 -25.08 1.35
N VAL A 160 1.09 -24.00 1.60
CA VAL A 160 1.51 -23.07 0.55
C VAL A 160 2.32 -23.81 -0.53
N ASP A 161 3.28 -24.67 -0.14
CA ASP A 161 4.08 -25.47 -1.06
C ASP A 161 3.20 -26.44 -1.88
N ALA A 162 2.24 -27.08 -1.24
CA ALA A 162 1.33 -28.01 -1.90
C ALA A 162 0.40 -27.29 -2.89
N ALA A 163 -0.19 -26.17 -2.47
CA ALA A 163 -1.04 -25.34 -3.32
C ALA A 163 -0.24 -24.75 -4.50
N TRP A 164 0.98 -24.27 -4.24
CA TRP A 164 1.86 -23.74 -5.29
C TRP A 164 2.13 -24.79 -6.37
N ARG A 165 2.55 -26.03 -5.99
CA ARG A 165 2.83 -27.12 -6.94
C ARG A 165 1.60 -27.54 -7.73
N ARG A 166 0.40 -27.48 -7.16
CA ARG A 166 -0.85 -27.75 -7.89
C ARG A 166 -1.09 -26.73 -9.01
N HIS A 167 -0.82 -25.47 -8.75
CA HIS A 167 -1.08 -24.38 -9.71
C HIS A 167 0.07 -24.14 -10.68
N PHE A 168 1.30 -24.44 -10.28
CA PHE A 168 2.52 -24.20 -11.05
C PHE A 168 3.42 -25.43 -11.09
N PRO A 169 2.95 -26.60 -11.64
CA PRO A 169 3.70 -27.85 -11.60
C PRO A 169 5.05 -27.79 -12.34
N GLU A 170 5.11 -27.01 -13.43
CA GLU A 170 6.30 -26.80 -14.25
C GLU A 170 6.97 -25.42 -13.99
N GLY A 171 6.43 -24.65 -13.06
CA GLY A 171 6.91 -23.30 -12.75
C GLY A 171 8.10 -23.27 -11.79
N PRO A 172 8.72 -22.11 -11.61
CA PRO A 172 9.73 -21.92 -10.58
C PRO A 172 9.11 -22.07 -9.18
N ASP A 173 9.94 -22.41 -8.20
CA ASP A 173 9.53 -22.38 -6.80
C ASP A 173 9.10 -20.95 -6.41
N TRP A 174 8.07 -20.80 -5.55
CA TRP A 174 7.61 -19.47 -5.12
C TRP A 174 8.72 -18.65 -4.47
N ARG A 175 9.73 -19.30 -3.88
CA ARG A 175 10.89 -18.65 -3.26
C ARG A 175 11.75 -17.87 -4.27
N GLU A 176 11.63 -18.20 -5.56
CA GLU A 176 12.38 -17.54 -6.66
C GLU A 176 11.57 -16.44 -7.36
N VAL A 177 10.27 -16.31 -7.04
CA VAL A 177 9.38 -15.33 -7.68
C VAL A 177 9.45 -13.97 -6.98
N SER A 178 9.22 -12.89 -7.74
CA SER A 178 9.19 -11.51 -7.23
C SER A 178 8.29 -10.63 -8.10
N ASP A 179 7.67 -9.60 -7.50
CA ASP A 179 6.88 -8.60 -8.23
C ASP A 179 7.73 -7.83 -9.25
N GLU A 180 9.03 -7.68 -8.99
CA GLU A 180 9.97 -6.97 -9.87
C GLU A 180 10.10 -7.63 -11.24
N TYR A 181 10.05 -8.97 -11.28
CA TYR A 181 10.18 -9.75 -12.51
C TYR A 181 8.83 -10.22 -13.08
N GLY A 182 7.75 -9.79 -12.45
CA GLY A 182 6.39 -10.20 -12.80
C GLY A 182 5.95 -11.50 -12.11
N LEU A 183 4.68 -11.52 -11.72
CA LEU A 183 4.08 -12.68 -11.08
C LEU A 183 3.59 -13.70 -12.14
N PRO A 184 3.74 -15.02 -11.89
CA PRO A 184 3.30 -16.03 -12.84
C PRO A 184 1.79 -16.26 -12.83
N GLY A 185 1.26 -16.61 -14.00
CA GLY A 185 -0.11 -17.10 -14.18
C GLY A 185 -1.18 -16.20 -13.58
N PHE A 186 -2.11 -16.79 -12.84
CA PHE A 186 -3.24 -16.08 -12.21
C PHE A 186 -2.82 -15.00 -11.21
N LEU A 187 -1.64 -15.13 -10.58
CA LEU A 187 -1.15 -14.16 -9.61
C LEU A 187 -0.97 -12.75 -10.21
N ALA A 188 -0.60 -12.69 -11.50
CA ALA A 188 -0.51 -11.42 -12.23
C ALA A 188 -1.89 -10.80 -12.52
N GLY A 189 -2.93 -11.62 -12.58
CA GLY A 189 -4.31 -11.19 -12.85
C GLY A 189 -5.07 -10.72 -11.62
N ILE A 190 -4.65 -11.11 -10.41
CA ILE A 190 -5.31 -10.70 -9.16
C ILE A 190 -4.93 -9.25 -8.83
N ASP A 191 -5.88 -8.34 -8.99
CA ASP A 191 -5.68 -6.93 -8.59
C ASP A 191 -5.91 -6.74 -7.09
N ASP A 192 -4.84 -6.90 -6.32
CA ASP A 192 -4.83 -6.71 -4.87
C ASP A 192 -4.95 -5.21 -4.48
N ASN A 193 -4.69 -4.30 -5.42
CA ASN A 193 -4.77 -2.87 -5.17
C ASN A 193 -6.15 -2.26 -5.51
N LEU A 194 -7.02 -2.97 -6.24
CA LEU A 194 -8.30 -2.41 -6.67
C LEU A 194 -9.11 -1.84 -5.49
N ALA A 195 -9.35 -2.63 -4.46
CA ALA A 195 -10.09 -2.19 -3.28
C ALA A 195 -9.38 -1.07 -2.51
N ARG A 196 -8.05 -1.08 -2.52
CA ARG A 196 -7.23 -0.06 -1.87
C ARG A 196 -7.35 1.27 -2.61
N ASP A 197 -7.24 1.26 -3.93
CA ASP A 197 -7.35 2.43 -4.79
C ASP A 197 -8.76 3.05 -4.73
N GLU A 198 -9.81 2.21 -4.82
CA GLU A 198 -11.21 2.65 -4.68
C GLU A 198 -11.48 3.30 -3.33
N HIS A 199 -11.04 2.66 -2.25
CA HIS A 199 -11.21 3.19 -0.88
C HIS A 199 -10.43 4.50 -0.68
N PHE A 200 -9.19 4.55 -1.17
CA PHE A 200 -8.37 5.75 -1.08
C PHE A 200 -9.01 6.92 -1.84
N ALA A 201 -9.46 6.70 -3.07
CA ALA A 201 -10.18 7.72 -3.83
C ALA A 201 -11.41 8.23 -3.08
N GLN A 202 -12.24 7.33 -2.54
CA GLN A 202 -13.46 7.70 -1.81
C GLN A 202 -13.15 8.52 -0.56
N VAL A 203 -12.16 8.10 0.25
CA VAL A 203 -11.75 8.85 1.46
C VAL A 203 -11.25 10.25 1.11
N VAL A 204 -10.43 10.39 0.07
CA VAL A 204 -9.95 11.70 -0.40
C VAL A 204 -11.11 12.58 -0.85
N ILE A 205 -12.00 12.06 -1.70
CA ILE A 205 -13.15 12.81 -2.24
C ILE A 205 -14.05 13.29 -1.10
N ASP A 206 -14.34 12.42 -0.13
CA ASP A 206 -15.22 12.75 0.99
C ASP A 206 -14.62 13.84 1.90
N LEU A 207 -13.31 13.78 2.15
CA LEU A 207 -12.62 14.79 2.96
C LEU A 207 -12.55 16.14 2.23
N VAL A 208 -12.16 16.14 0.95
CA VAL A 208 -12.09 17.38 0.15
C VAL A 208 -13.46 18.04 0.04
N ARG A 209 -14.53 17.27 -0.16
CA ARG A 209 -15.92 17.80 -0.18
C ARG A 209 -16.39 18.35 1.17
N LYS A 210 -15.79 17.93 2.27
CA LYS A 210 -16.01 18.51 3.62
C LYS A 210 -15.21 19.78 3.87
N GLY A 211 -14.40 20.21 2.92
CA GLY A 211 -13.58 21.43 3.04
C GLY A 211 -12.16 21.18 3.54
N GLU A 212 -11.74 19.93 3.65
CA GLU A 212 -10.41 19.60 4.15
C GLU A 212 -9.33 19.85 3.09
N ARG A 213 -8.14 20.18 3.57
CA ARG A 213 -6.90 20.19 2.80
C ARG A 213 -6.13 18.91 3.10
N VAL A 214 -6.30 17.92 2.23
CA VAL A 214 -5.80 16.55 2.43
C VAL A 214 -4.37 16.41 1.93
N PHE A 215 -3.42 16.10 2.81
CA PHE A 215 -2.09 15.65 2.39
C PHE A 215 -2.02 14.13 2.51
N ALA A 216 -1.83 13.45 1.39
CA ALA A 216 -1.76 12.00 1.36
C ALA A 216 -0.38 11.52 0.91
N VAL A 217 0.14 10.46 1.54
CA VAL A 217 1.32 9.73 1.09
C VAL A 217 0.94 8.29 0.72
N ALA A 218 1.40 7.87 -0.45
CA ALA A 218 1.17 6.54 -1.01
C ALA A 218 2.31 6.15 -1.95
N GLY A 219 2.44 4.88 -2.30
CA GLY A 219 3.33 4.48 -3.38
C GLY A 219 2.94 5.13 -4.71
N VAL A 220 3.92 5.41 -5.58
CA VAL A 220 3.73 6.12 -6.86
C VAL A 220 2.61 5.52 -7.72
N SER A 221 2.43 4.20 -7.71
CA SER A 221 1.41 3.52 -8.49
C SER A 221 -0.02 3.92 -8.11
N HIS A 222 -0.28 4.16 -6.82
CA HIS A 222 -1.57 4.62 -6.32
C HIS A 222 -1.82 6.07 -6.78
N ALA A 223 -0.86 6.97 -6.63
CA ALA A 223 -0.99 8.37 -7.05
C ALA A 223 -1.33 8.48 -8.54
N VAL A 224 -0.58 7.76 -9.39
CA VAL A 224 -0.81 7.74 -10.85
C VAL A 224 -2.18 7.18 -11.22
N LYS A 225 -2.64 6.12 -10.55
CA LYS A 225 -3.95 5.52 -10.82
C LYS A 225 -5.11 6.40 -10.39
N LEU A 226 -4.96 7.11 -9.27
CA LEU A 226 -6.03 7.94 -8.71
C LEU A 226 -6.21 9.27 -9.44
N GLU A 227 -5.15 9.85 -9.97
CA GLU A 227 -5.15 11.20 -10.56
C GLU A 227 -6.30 11.44 -11.56
N PRO A 228 -6.55 10.58 -12.57
CA PRO A 228 -7.63 10.83 -13.53
C PRO A 228 -9.02 10.87 -12.88
N THR A 229 -9.26 9.97 -11.91
CA THR A 229 -10.54 9.91 -11.18
C THR A 229 -10.73 11.13 -10.29
N LEU A 230 -9.69 11.54 -9.59
CA LEU A 230 -9.76 12.71 -8.71
C LEU A 230 -9.96 14.00 -9.50
N HIS A 231 -9.28 14.16 -10.63
CA HIS A 231 -9.53 15.29 -11.53
C HIS A 231 -10.96 15.31 -12.04
N ALA A 232 -11.49 14.17 -12.48
CA ALA A 232 -12.85 14.09 -13.01
C ALA A 232 -13.94 14.44 -11.97
N VAL A 233 -13.66 14.18 -10.67
CA VAL A 233 -14.65 14.33 -9.59
C VAL A 233 -14.49 15.61 -8.79
N LEU A 234 -13.27 16.13 -8.64
CA LEU A 234 -12.92 17.26 -7.76
C LEU A 234 -12.59 18.54 -8.51
N ALA A 235 -12.08 18.46 -9.74
CA ALA A 235 -11.79 19.66 -10.51
C ALA A 235 -13.08 20.46 -10.78
N PRO A 236 -13.03 21.80 -10.72
CA PRO A 236 -14.19 22.67 -10.93
C PRO A 236 -14.74 22.61 -12.36
#